data_8dcb7626b126d3402b4bc6923cbc0889
#
_entry.id   8dcb7626b126d3402b4bc6923cbc0889
#
_cell.length_a   1.000
_cell.length_b   1.000
_cell.length_c   1.000
_cell.angle_alpha   90.00
_cell.angle_beta   90.00
_cell.angle_gamma   90.00
#
_symmetry.space_group_name_H-M   'P 1'
#
loop_
_entity.id
_entity.type
_entity.pdbx_description
1 polymer ?
#
loop_
_entity_poly.entity_id
_entity_poly.type
_entity_poly.pdbx_seq_one_letter_code
_entity_poly.pdbx_strand_id
1 'polypeptide(L)'
;STLMRSSAASDVYKRQLYNDKTKNFNMTTAQSYGDTNIVEFVMIPLSDYNKTEGKAVKLADNEVLIYHRKNKNKSSIKNEETIHLNNDSYKVAANLDSMRIAKADATNSVDGWYVIVKDTNIIKKYLKAVYGKDDMEDSVEDYHEFMQYVYSFNLDGSRTNRERTEQILQEQLQAKFKSAFIEGRELSRENFYNFYGGFLFIGIFLGIIFLMATVLIIYYKQISEGYDDRERYHIMQKVGMSKKEVRQSIRSQVLLVFFLPLIMAVIHLAFAFKIITRLLSVLNLTNISLFFMYTVGTVAVFAVIYVIIYSITCLLYTSPSPRDPK
;
A
#
# COMPACT_ATOMS: atom_id res chain seq x y z
N SER A 1 -6.46 -13.11 -30.16
CA SER A 1 -5.05 -13.17 -30.57
C SER A 1 -4.21 -13.29 -29.33
N THR A 2 -3.61 -14.45 -29.13
CA THR A 2 -2.78 -14.77 -28.00
C THR A 2 -1.46 -13.99 -28.12
N LEU A 3 -1.32 -12.90 -27.37
CA LEU A 3 -0.05 -12.20 -27.29
C LEU A 3 0.85 -12.97 -26.32
N MET A 4 1.62 -13.91 -26.84
CA MET A 4 2.71 -14.49 -26.05
C MET A 4 3.83 -13.46 -25.92
N ARG A 5 4.13 -13.05 -24.71
CA ARG A 5 5.28 -12.23 -24.39
C ARG A 5 6.21 -13.03 -23.48
N SER A 6 7.44 -13.25 -23.92
CA SER A 6 8.49 -13.79 -23.06
C SER A 6 9.42 -12.63 -22.69
N SER A 7 9.68 -12.44 -21.44
CA SER A 7 10.77 -11.60 -20.98
C SER A 7 11.61 -12.38 -19.98
N ALA A 8 12.93 -12.36 -20.15
CA ALA A 8 13.86 -12.78 -19.11
C ALA A 8 14.21 -11.52 -18.31
N ALA A 9 13.65 -11.39 -17.14
CA ALA A 9 14.05 -10.36 -16.20
C ALA A 9 14.88 -11.02 -15.10
N SER A 10 16.07 -10.49 -14.85
CA SER A 10 16.80 -10.83 -13.63
C SER A 10 16.19 -10.04 -12.50
N ASP A 11 15.28 -10.66 -11.78
CA ASP A 11 14.68 -10.07 -10.60
C ASP A 11 15.59 -10.31 -9.40
N VAL A 12 16.51 -9.39 -9.19
CA VAL A 12 17.35 -9.43 -7.99
C VAL A 12 16.59 -8.74 -6.87
N TYR A 13 15.69 -9.46 -6.21
CA TYR A 13 15.03 -9.05 -4.97
C TYR A 13 16.00 -8.81 -3.81
N LYS A 14 17.29 -8.80 -4.05
CA LYS A 14 18.28 -8.41 -3.05
C LYS A 14 18.45 -6.90 -3.10
N ARG A 15 18.11 -6.30 -1.98
CA ARG A 15 18.27 -4.88 -1.70
C ARG A 15 19.67 -4.43 -2.08
N GLN A 16 19.74 -3.56 -3.07
CA GLN A 16 21.00 -3.00 -3.53
C GLN A 16 21.18 -1.61 -2.96
N LEU A 17 22.42 -1.23 -2.69
CA LEU A 17 22.77 0.12 -2.32
C LEU A 17 23.12 0.90 -3.58
N TYR A 18 22.33 1.91 -3.90
CA TYR A 18 22.66 2.87 -4.93
C TYR A 18 23.40 4.06 -4.34
N ASN A 19 24.60 4.33 -4.87
CA ASN A 19 25.35 5.51 -4.51
C ASN A 19 25.15 6.60 -5.56
N ASP A 20 24.37 7.63 -5.22
CA ASP A 20 24.02 8.72 -6.13
C ASP A 20 25.24 9.59 -6.54
N LYS A 21 26.26 9.67 -5.70
CA LYS A 21 27.48 10.45 -6.00
C LYS A 21 28.38 9.76 -7.03
N THR A 22 28.55 8.47 -6.90
CA THR A 22 29.40 7.65 -7.79
C THR A 22 28.59 6.98 -8.90
N LYS A 23 27.26 7.07 -8.86
CA LYS A 23 26.34 6.39 -9.79
C LYS A 23 26.62 4.88 -9.92
N ASN A 24 27.01 4.30 -8.82
CA ASN A 24 27.37 2.89 -8.74
C ASN A 24 26.25 2.08 -8.08
N PHE A 25 25.89 0.98 -8.71
CA PHE A 25 25.00 -0.04 -8.18
C PHE A 25 25.87 -1.13 -7.55
N ASN A 26 26.18 -0.97 -6.26
CA ASN A 26 26.94 -1.93 -5.49
C ASN A 26 26.00 -2.95 -4.84
N MET A 27 26.28 -4.22 -5.04
CA MET A 27 25.56 -5.32 -4.40
C MET A 27 26.15 -5.71 -3.04
N THR A 28 26.48 -4.79 -2.21
CA THR A 28 26.73 -5.11 -0.81
C THR A 28 25.40 -5.49 -0.17
N THR A 29 25.31 -6.69 0.39
CA THR A 29 24.15 -7.13 1.16
C THR A 29 23.86 -6.10 2.24
N ALA A 30 22.75 -5.38 2.11
CA ALA A 30 22.34 -4.39 3.09
C ALA A 30 22.07 -5.10 4.42
N GLN A 31 22.94 -4.88 5.40
CA GLN A 31 22.85 -5.50 6.74
C GLN A 31 21.85 -4.78 7.66
N SER A 32 21.29 -3.65 7.26
CA SER A 32 20.41 -2.85 8.11
C SER A 32 19.15 -2.37 7.39
N TYR A 33 18.00 -2.54 8.04
CA TYR A 33 16.69 -2.04 7.59
C TYR A 33 16.56 -0.50 7.63
N GLY A 34 17.58 0.23 8.08
CA GLY A 34 17.58 1.68 8.23
C GLY A 34 18.29 2.45 7.12
N ASP A 35 18.89 1.78 6.14
CA ASP A 35 19.58 2.45 5.04
C ASP A 35 18.59 3.07 4.06
N THR A 36 18.70 4.38 3.89
CA THR A 36 17.80 5.17 3.01
C THR A 36 18.06 4.96 1.51
N ASN A 37 19.10 4.22 1.15
CA ASN A 37 19.58 4.01 -0.23
C ASN A 37 19.25 2.62 -0.78
N ILE A 38 18.37 1.87 -0.14
CA ILE A 38 17.90 0.58 -0.64
C ILE A 38 17.02 0.80 -1.87
N VAL A 39 17.39 0.16 -2.97
CA VAL A 39 16.66 0.21 -4.25
C VAL A 39 16.37 -1.20 -4.76
N GLU A 40 15.28 -1.33 -5.48
CA GLU A 40 15.02 -2.49 -6.32
C GLU A 40 15.80 -2.31 -7.62
N PHE A 41 16.55 -3.32 -8.03
CA PHE A 41 17.37 -3.26 -9.23
C PHE A 41 17.07 -4.44 -10.14
N VAL A 42 16.69 -4.16 -11.37
CA VAL A 42 16.29 -5.17 -12.35
C VAL A 42 17.08 -4.96 -13.65
N MET A 43 17.74 -5.99 -14.14
CA MET A 43 18.41 -5.96 -15.44
C MET A 43 17.59 -6.73 -16.47
N ILE A 44 17.41 -6.14 -17.66
CA ILE A 44 16.59 -6.70 -18.73
C ILE A 44 17.38 -6.76 -20.03
N PRO A 45 17.44 -7.89 -20.73
CA PRO A 45 18.06 -7.96 -22.06
C PRO A 45 17.30 -7.10 -23.06
N LEU A 46 18.03 -6.44 -23.97
CA LEU A 46 17.47 -5.59 -25.01
C LEU A 46 16.49 -6.34 -25.93
N SER A 47 16.74 -7.62 -26.19
CA SER A 47 15.84 -8.48 -26.96
C SER A 47 14.45 -8.53 -26.35
N ASP A 48 14.37 -8.69 -25.03
CA ASP A 48 13.12 -8.81 -24.30
C ASP A 48 12.42 -7.45 -24.15
N TYR A 49 13.19 -6.40 -23.92
CA TYR A 49 12.68 -5.02 -23.95
C TYR A 49 12.04 -4.70 -25.30
N ASN A 50 12.76 -4.93 -26.41
CA ASN A 50 12.26 -4.68 -27.74
C ASN A 50 10.98 -5.46 -28.04
N LYS A 51 10.95 -6.76 -27.67
CA LYS A 51 9.79 -7.61 -27.86
C LYS A 51 8.57 -7.16 -27.05
N THR A 52 8.79 -6.78 -25.81
CA THR A 52 7.70 -6.38 -24.91
C THR A 52 7.15 -5.00 -25.21
N GLU A 53 8.01 -4.03 -25.53
CA GLU A 53 7.61 -2.67 -25.87
C GLU A 53 7.21 -2.49 -27.32
N GLY A 54 7.45 -3.49 -28.19
CA GLY A 54 7.22 -3.42 -29.63
C GLY A 54 8.16 -2.41 -30.31
N LYS A 55 9.42 -2.35 -29.84
CA LYS A 55 10.45 -1.42 -30.34
C LYS A 55 11.57 -2.18 -31.04
N ALA A 56 12.43 -1.48 -31.74
CA ALA A 56 13.61 -2.04 -32.42
C ALA A 56 14.86 -1.19 -32.08
N VAL A 57 15.06 -0.94 -30.79
CA VAL A 57 16.23 -0.18 -30.31
C VAL A 57 17.49 -1.03 -30.47
N LYS A 58 18.62 -0.36 -30.76
CA LYS A 58 19.96 -0.98 -30.79
C LYS A 58 20.83 -0.31 -29.75
N LEU A 59 21.70 -1.07 -29.08
CA LEU A 59 22.67 -0.59 -28.10
C LEU A 59 24.06 -1.07 -28.49
N ALA A 60 25.07 -0.22 -28.29
CA ALA A 60 26.46 -0.64 -28.31
C ALA A 60 26.82 -1.48 -27.08
N ASP A 61 28.00 -2.10 -27.07
CA ASP A 61 28.43 -3.01 -25.98
C ASP A 61 28.55 -2.32 -24.62
N ASN A 62 28.81 -1.05 -24.62
CA ASN A 62 28.97 -0.20 -23.44
C ASN A 62 27.79 0.74 -23.18
N GLU A 63 26.65 0.50 -23.81
CA GLU A 63 25.46 1.36 -23.67
C GLU A 63 24.33 0.62 -22.95
N VAL A 64 23.53 1.40 -22.20
CA VAL A 64 22.33 0.92 -21.49
C VAL A 64 21.20 1.92 -21.62
N LEU A 65 19.93 1.44 -21.51
CA LEU A 65 18.80 2.31 -21.24
C LEU A 65 18.43 2.17 -19.78
N ILE A 66 17.90 3.24 -19.20
CA ILE A 66 17.48 3.25 -17.79
C ILE A 66 16.02 3.65 -17.71
N TYR A 67 15.26 2.94 -16.88
CA TYR A 67 13.97 3.38 -16.40
C TYR A 67 14.01 3.43 -14.87
N HIS A 68 13.70 4.59 -14.31
CA HIS A 68 13.62 4.78 -12.86
C HIS A 68 12.17 4.91 -12.42
N ARG A 69 11.68 3.89 -11.73
CA ARG A 69 10.39 3.93 -11.05
C ARG A 69 10.55 4.65 -9.71
N LYS A 70 10.16 5.93 -9.68
CA LYS A 70 10.30 6.78 -8.50
C LYS A 70 9.28 6.46 -7.44
N ASN A 71 9.72 6.32 -6.19
CA ASN A 71 8.85 6.42 -5.03
C ASN A 71 8.90 7.82 -4.40
N LYS A 72 10.06 8.47 -4.32
CA LYS A 72 10.19 9.80 -3.68
C LYS A 72 11.30 10.70 -4.23
N ASN A 73 12.38 10.15 -4.78
CA ASN A 73 13.54 10.93 -5.16
C ASN A 73 13.61 11.17 -6.66
N LYS A 74 14.02 12.37 -7.08
CA LYS A 74 14.32 12.63 -8.49
C LYS A 74 15.60 11.88 -8.84
N SER A 75 15.55 11.01 -9.86
CA SER A 75 16.76 10.41 -10.42
C SER A 75 17.71 11.52 -10.84
N SER A 76 18.97 11.39 -10.45
CA SER A 76 20.03 12.30 -10.86
C SER A 76 20.77 11.82 -12.11
N ILE A 77 20.45 10.63 -12.65
CA ILE A 77 21.11 10.10 -13.85
C ILE A 77 20.50 10.75 -15.10
N LYS A 78 21.35 11.37 -15.90
CA LYS A 78 20.96 12.01 -17.15
C LYS A 78 21.38 11.16 -18.36
N ASN A 79 20.84 11.47 -19.55
CA ASN A 79 21.33 10.89 -20.79
C ASN A 79 22.81 11.23 -20.97
N GLU A 80 23.56 10.31 -21.54
CA GLU A 80 25.00 10.36 -21.79
C GLU A 80 25.91 10.30 -20.55
N GLU A 81 25.34 10.21 -19.35
CA GLU A 81 26.12 9.96 -18.13
C GLU A 81 26.57 8.50 -18.07
N THR A 82 27.61 8.25 -17.29
CA THR A 82 28.14 6.92 -17.05
C THR A 82 27.60 6.36 -15.74
N ILE A 83 27.12 5.13 -15.76
CA ILE A 83 26.80 4.36 -14.57
C ILE A 83 27.83 3.23 -14.39
N HIS A 84 27.99 2.80 -13.17
CA HIS A 84 28.84 1.68 -12.83
C HIS A 84 28.01 0.51 -12.33
N LEU A 85 28.17 -0.64 -13.01
CA LEU A 85 27.61 -1.93 -12.61
C LEU A 85 28.77 -2.76 -12.09
N ASN A 86 28.98 -2.75 -10.79
CA ASN A 86 30.17 -3.29 -10.14
C ASN A 86 31.45 -2.61 -10.70
N ASN A 87 32.30 -3.36 -11.39
CA ASN A 87 33.56 -2.86 -11.98
C ASN A 87 33.43 -2.36 -13.43
N ASP A 88 32.32 -2.63 -14.09
CA ASP A 88 32.09 -2.26 -15.48
C ASP A 88 31.36 -0.90 -15.56
N SER A 89 31.72 -0.13 -16.58
CA SER A 89 31.15 1.20 -16.84
C SER A 89 30.30 1.19 -18.09
N TYR A 90 29.09 1.74 -18.01
CA TYR A 90 28.14 1.81 -19.12
C TYR A 90 27.64 3.23 -19.31
N LYS A 91 27.56 3.67 -20.56
CA LYS A 91 26.98 4.95 -20.95
C LYS A 91 25.47 4.83 -21.06
N VAL A 92 24.75 5.77 -20.46
CA VAL A 92 23.29 5.83 -20.56
C VAL A 92 22.88 6.44 -21.89
N ALA A 93 22.44 5.59 -22.81
CA ALA A 93 21.99 6.03 -24.14
C ALA A 93 20.67 6.82 -24.06
N ALA A 94 19.75 6.40 -23.19
CA ALA A 94 18.52 7.14 -22.92
C ALA A 94 17.90 6.78 -21.57
N ASN A 95 17.22 7.76 -20.96
CA ASN A 95 16.30 7.55 -19.86
C ASN A 95 14.89 7.37 -20.42
N LEU A 96 14.19 6.34 -19.95
CA LEU A 96 12.85 5.99 -20.39
C LEU A 96 11.81 6.63 -19.46
N ASP A 97 10.78 7.25 -20.04
CA ASP A 97 9.67 7.86 -19.29
C ASP A 97 8.66 6.82 -18.79
N SER A 98 8.55 5.70 -19.50
CA SER A 98 7.62 4.63 -19.15
C SER A 98 8.12 3.27 -19.65
N MET A 99 7.76 2.23 -18.92
CA MET A 99 8.07 0.86 -19.29
C MET A 99 6.92 -0.08 -18.86
N ARG A 100 6.45 -0.95 -19.76
CA ARG A 100 5.32 -1.84 -19.48
C ARG A 100 5.67 -2.91 -18.45
N ILE A 101 6.87 -3.46 -18.51
CA ILE A 101 7.36 -4.47 -17.57
C ILE A 101 7.33 -3.92 -16.14
N ALA A 102 7.82 -2.71 -15.93
CA ALA A 102 7.87 -2.08 -14.62
C ALA A 102 6.49 -1.71 -14.02
N LYS A 103 5.45 -1.67 -14.84
CA LYS A 103 4.08 -1.44 -14.35
C LYS A 103 3.43 -2.68 -13.76
N ALA A 104 3.91 -3.87 -14.12
CA ALA A 104 3.41 -5.13 -13.60
C ALA A 104 3.93 -5.41 -12.18
N ASP A 105 5.16 -4.96 -11.86
CA ASP A 105 5.78 -5.12 -10.54
C ASP A 105 5.38 -3.96 -9.62
N ALA A 106 4.23 -4.07 -9.01
CA ALA A 106 3.64 -2.95 -8.27
C ALA A 106 3.97 -2.91 -6.78
N THR A 107 5.12 -3.39 -6.34
CA THR A 107 5.59 -3.13 -4.98
C THR A 107 6.19 -1.73 -4.87
N ASN A 108 5.33 -0.74 -4.68
CA ASN A 108 5.71 0.69 -4.63
C ASN A 108 6.45 1.12 -3.34
N SER A 109 7.05 0.19 -2.62
CA SER A 109 7.66 0.49 -1.32
C SER A 109 9.06 1.08 -1.39
N VAL A 110 9.80 0.80 -2.47
CA VAL A 110 11.18 1.28 -2.70
C VAL A 110 11.33 1.83 -4.13
N ASP A 111 12.37 2.64 -4.35
CA ASP A 111 12.73 3.11 -5.69
C ASP A 111 13.19 1.92 -6.55
N GLY A 112 12.68 1.81 -7.77
CA GLY A 112 13.02 0.73 -8.71
C GLY A 112 13.86 1.24 -9.88
N TRP A 113 15.00 0.62 -10.11
CA TRP A 113 15.88 0.87 -11.23
C TRP A 113 15.86 -0.31 -12.21
N TYR A 114 15.45 -0.03 -13.42
CA TYR A 114 15.41 -1.00 -14.50
C TYR A 114 16.47 -0.62 -15.52
N VAL A 115 17.47 -1.47 -15.68
CA VAL A 115 18.59 -1.27 -16.59
C VAL A 115 18.49 -2.24 -17.75
N ILE A 116 18.30 -1.70 -18.96
CA ILE A 116 18.23 -2.49 -20.16
C ILE A 116 19.63 -2.61 -20.73
N VAL A 117 20.16 -3.83 -20.78
CA VAL A 117 21.48 -4.17 -21.26
C VAL A 117 21.43 -4.87 -22.62
N LYS A 118 22.50 -4.82 -23.39
CA LYS A 118 22.56 -5.34 -24.76
C LYS A 118 22.16 -6.82 -24.82
N ASP A 119 22.72 -7.66 -23.96
CA ASP A 119 22.48 -9.10 -23.96
C ASP A 119 22.52 -9.73 -22.56
N THR A 120 22.15 -10.99 -22.47
CA THR A 120 22.12 -11.77 -21.23
C THR A 120 23.52 -12.04 -20.66
N ASN A 121 24.59 -11.98 -21.47
CA ASN A 121 25.95 -12.24 -20.98
C ASN A 121 26.41 -11.15 -20.03
N ILE A 122 25.98 -9.90 -20.24
CA ILE A 122 26.24 -8.80 -19.33
C ILE A 122 25.61 -9.08 -17.96
N ILE A 123 24.38 -9.61 -17.96
CA ILE A 123 23.67 -9.99 -16.71
C ILE A 123 24.41 -11.10 -16.00
N LYS A 124 24.78 -12.17 -16.72
CA LYS A 124 25.55 -13.29 -16.17
C LYS A 124 26.89 -12.82 -15.59
N LYS A 125 27.64 -11.98 -16.32
CA LYS A 125 28.90 -11.39 -15.85
C LYS A 125 28.72 -10.62 -14.56
N TYR A 126 27.67 -9.81 -14.50
CA TYR A 126 27.33 -9.02 -13.31
C TYR A 126 27.00 -9.93 -12.12
N LEU A 127 26.17 -10.96 -12.30
CA LEU A 127 25.81 -11.91 -11.26
C LEU A 127 27.03 -12.69 -10.75
N LYS A 128 27.90 -13.19 -11.64
CA LYS A 128 29.18 -13.84 -11.25
C LYS A 128 30.05 -12.93 -10.37
N ALA A 129 30.21 -11.67 -10.78
CA ALA A 129 31.03 -10.72 -10.04
C ALA A 129 30.46 -10.39 -8.64
N VAL A 130 29.15 -10.43 -8.50
CA VAL A 130 28.47 -10.11 -7.23
C VAL A 130 28.43 -11.27 -6.27
N TYR A 131 28.16 -12.47 -6.75
CA TYR A 131 27.96 -13.64 -5.88
C TYR A 131 29.23 -14.44 -5.63
N GLY A 132 30.37 -14.07 -6.29
CA GLY A 132 31.68 -14.64 -6.01
C GLY A 132 31.78 -16.16 -6.25
N LYS A 133 30.87 -16.73 -7.01
CA LYS A 133 30.90 -18.14 -7.39
C LYS A 133 31.67 -18.27 -8.70
N ASP A 134 32.98 -18.48 -8.59
CA ASP A 134 33.82 -18.82 -9.77
C ASP A 134 33.41 -20.15 -10.43
N ASP A 135 32.64 -20.99 -9.69
CA ASP A 135 32.14 -22.28 -10.11
C ASP A 135 30.73 -22.25 -10.75
N MET A 136 30.19 -21.07 -11.07
CA MET A 136 28.95 -21.02 -11.87
C MET A 136 29.25 -21.51 -13.29
N GLU A 137 28.99 -22.76 -13.53
CA GLU A 137 28.92 -23.30 -14.89
C GLU A 137 27.83 -22.58 -15.68
N ASP A 138 27.94 -22.49 -17.00
CA ASP A 138 26.95 -21.80 -17.85
C ASP A 138 25.59 -22.54 -17.94
N SER A 139 25.29 -23.40 -16.96
CA SER A 139 24.00 -24.07 -16.86
C SER A 139 22.89 -23.12 -16.43
N VAL A 140 21.70 -23.32 -16.96
CA VAL A 140 20.51 -22.54 -16.59
C VAL A 140 20.18 -22.74 -15.10
N GLU A 141 20.57 -23.87 -14.52
CA GLU A 141 20.31 -24.22 -13.13
C GLU A 141 21.09 -23.35 -12.13
N ASP A 142 22.29 -22.87 -12.49
CA ASP A 142 23.09 -22.01 -11.60
C ASP A 142 22.54 -20.60 -11.45
N TYR A 143 21.74 -20.14 -12.41
CA TYR A 143 21.15 -18.78 -12.41
C TYR A 143 19.68 -18.74 -11.98
N HIS A 144 19.04 -19.91 -11.72
CA HIS A 144 17.60 -19.98 -11.43
C HIS A 144 17.16 -19.18 -10.19
N GLU A 145 18.05 -18.94 -9.24
CA GLU A 145 17.77 -18.12 -8.06
C GLU A 145 17.79 -16.62 -8.35
N PHE A 146 18.39 -16.20 -9.48
CA PHE A 146 18.65 -14.80 -9.79
C PHE A 146 18.00 -14.33 -11.09
N MET A 147 17.56 -15.25 -11.93
CA MET A 147 16.93 -14.94 -13.22
C MET A 147 15.52 -15.51 -13.26
N GLN A 148 14.56 -14.65 -13.58
CA GLN A 148 13.17 -15.05 -13.80
C GLN A 148 12.82 -14.99 -15.29
N TYR A 149 12.13 -16.02 -15.76
CA TYR A 149 11.53 -16.05 -17.09
C TYR A 149 10.01 -15.82 -16.95
N VAL A 150 9.55 -14.67 -17.42
CA VAL A 150 8.13 -14.28 -17.31
C VAL A 150 7.45 -14.46 -18.66
N TYR A 151 6.41 -15.29 -18.71
CA TYR A 151 5.54 -15.46 -19.87
C TYR A 151 4.16 -14.90 -19.55
N SER A 152 3.74 -13.86 -20.27
CA SER A 152 2.40 -13.28 -20.11
C SER A 152 1.52 -13.65 -21.29
N PHE A 153 0.33 -14.19 -21.02
CA PHE A 153 -0.66 -14.52 -22.02
C PHE A 153 -2.08 -14.28 -21.50
N ASN A 154 -3.03 -14.12 -22.42
CA ASN A 154 -4.43 -13.98 -22.06
C ASN A 154 -5.15 -15.31 -22.26
N LEU A 155 -5.96 -15.67 -21.27
CA LEU A 155 -6.89 -16.80 -21.39
C LEU A 155 -8.26 -16.29 -21.86
N ASP A 156 -8.81 -16.92 -22.90
CA ASP A 156 -10.16 -16.68 -23.37
C ASP A 156 -11.14 -17.67 -22.72
N GLY A 157 -12.41 -17.33 -22.74
CA GLY A 157 -13.48 -18.17 -22.23
C GLY A 157 -14.19 -17.63 -20.99
N SER A 158 -15.09 -18.44 -20.44
CA SER A 158 -15.81 -18.09 -19.20
C SER A 158 -14.86 -17.98 -18.01
N ARG A 159 -15.30 -17.27 -16.97
CA ARG A 159 -14.52 -17.13 -15.74
C ARG A 159 -14.13 -18.49 -15.16
N THR A 160 -15.07 -19.41 -15.04
CA THR A 160 -14.85 -20.76 -14.51
C THR A 160 -13.83 -21.55 -15.34
N ASN A 161 -13.85 -21.40 -16.67
CA ASN A 161 -12.88 -22.07 -17.52
C ASN A 161 -11.48 -21.49 -17.34
N ARG A 162 -11.35 -20.18 -17.19
CA ARG A 162 -10.05 -19.53 -16.91
C ARG A 162 -9.49 -19.97 -15.55
N GLU A 163 -10.30 -19.94 -14.49
CA GLU A 163 -9.91 -20.42 -13.15
C GLU A 163 -9.39 -21.86 -13.21
N ARG A 164 -10.14 -22.75 -13.85
CA ARG A 164 -9.74 -24.15 -13.99
C ARG A 164 -8.45 -24.29 -14.80
N THR A 165 -8.29 -23.51 -15.87
CA THR A 165 -7.05 -23.55 -16.67
C THR A 165 -5.85 -23.04 -15.89
N GLU A 166 -6.00 -21.97 -15.12
CA GLU A 166 -4.96 -21.43 -14.24
C GLU A 166 -4.52 -22.47 -13.20
N GLN A 167 -5.47 -23.19 -12.57
CA GLN A 167 -5.19 -24.25 -11.61
C GLN A 167 -4.43 -25.42 -12.25
N ILE A 168 -4.91 -25.93 -13.39
CA ILE A 168 -4.25 -27.04 -14.10
C ILE A 168 -2.82 -26.65 -14.52
N LEU A 169 -2.65 -25.43 -15.04
CA LEU A 169 -1.32 -24.93 -15.41
C LEU A 169 -0.40 -24.81 -14.20
N GLN A 170 -0.91 -24.33 -13.06
CA GLN A 170 -0.15 -24.24 -11.82
C GLN A 170 0.34 -25.62 -11.36
N GLU A 171 -0.57 -26.61 -11.32
CA GLU A 171 -0.23 -27.98 -10.94
C GLU A 171 0.79 -28.63 -11.89
N GLN A 172 0.60 -28.48 -13.19
CA GLN A 172 1.50 -29.05 -14.19
C GLN A 172 2.89 -28.41 -14.21
N LEU A 173 2.94 -27.09 -14.00
CA LEU A 173 4.22 -26.38 -13.92
C LEU A 173 4.98 -26.72 -12.66
N GLN A 174 4.31 -26.75 -11.51
CA GLN A 174 4.95 -27.13 -10.24
C GLN A 174 5.45 -28.59 -10.23
N ALA A 175 4.74 -29.48 -10.93
CA ALA A 175 5.19 -30.86 -11.10
C ALA A 175 6.51 -30.97 -11.88
N LYS A 176 6.77 -30.07 -12.83
CA LYS A 176 7.99 -30.06 -13.66
C LYS A 176 9.07 -29.15 -13.11
N PHE A 177 8.71 -28.00 -12.57
CA PHE A 177 9.62 -26.95 -12.13
C PHE A 177 9.21 -26.49 -10.74
N LYS A 178 9.97 -26.88 -9.72
CA LYS A 178 9.67 -26.55 -8.30
C LYS A 178 9.60 -25.05 -8.02
N SER A 179 10.31 -24.24 -8.77
CA SER A 179 10.37 -22.78 -8.64
C SER A 179 9.39 -22.03 -9.55
N ALA A 180 8.61 -22.73 -10.40
CA ALA A 180 7.66 -22.08 -11.28
C ALA A 180 6.35 -21.78 -10.54
N PHE A 181 5.80 -20.59 -10.78
CA PHE A 181 4.49 -20.21 -10.29
C PHE A 181 3.69 -19.50 -11.39
N ILE A 182 2.39 -19.57 -11.30
CA ILE A 182 1.47 -18.86 -12.18
C ILE A 182 0.78 -17.75 -11.39
N GLU A 183 0.91 -16.54 -11.91
CA GLU A 183 0.14 -15.40 -11.45
C GLU A 183 -1.10 -15.24 -12.36
N GLY A 184 -2.16 -15.96 -12.03
CA GLY A 184 -3.41 -15.91 -12.77
C GLY A 184 -4.31 -14.79 -12.25
N ARG A 185 -4.99 -14.09 -13.16
CA ARG A 185 -5.90 -13.01 -12.79
C ARG A 185 -7.05 -13.48 -11.93
N GLU A 186 -7.58 -14.67 -12.19
CA GLU A 186 -8.74 -15.19 -11.47
C GLU A 186 -8.34 -15.74 -10.09
N LEU A 187 -7.22 -16.46 -9.99
CA LEU A 187 -6.66 -16.92 -8.72
C LEU A 187 -6.23 -15.76 -7.82
N SER A 188 -5.53 -14.78 -8.39
CA SER A 188 -5.13 -13.58 -7.64
C SER A 188 -6.33 -12.78 -7.16
N ARG A 189 -7.41 -12.74 -7.94
CA ARG A 189 -8.65 -12.06 -7.56
C ARG A 189 -9.31 -12.74 -6.36
N GLU A 190 -9.38 -14.06 -6.34
CA GLU A 190 -9.96 -14.82 -5.22
C GLU A 190 -9.16 -14.61 -3.94
N ASN A 191 -7.83 -14.74 -4.02
CA ASN A 191 -6.94 -14.47 -2.89
C ASN A 191 -7.09 -13.03 -2.39
N PHE A 192 -7.21 -12.07 -3.30
CA PHE A 192 -7.43 -10.66 -2.96
C PHE A 192 -8.74 -10.47 -2.18
N TYR A 193 -9.85 -11.02 -2.67
CA TYR A 193 -11.13 -10.87 -1.98
C TYR A 193 -11.14 -11.57 -0.63
N ASN A 194 -10.54 -12.75 -0.49
CA ASN A 194 -10.45 -13.47 0.77
C ASN A 194 -9.61 -12.69 1.79
N PHE A 195 -8.46 -12.17 1.38
CA PHE A 195 -7.55 -11.41 2.25
C PHE A 195 -8.16 -10.06 2.68
N TYR A 196 -8.56 -9.24 1.74
CA TYR A 196 -9.12 -7.91 2.04
C TYR A 196 -10.53 -7.99 2.63
N GLY A 197 -11.32 -9.00 2.24
CA GLY A 197 -12.62 -9.28 2.85
C GLY A 197 -12.49 -9.64 4.34
N GLY A 198 -11.48 -10.41 4.71
CA GLY A 198 -11.16 -10.71 6.11
C GLY A 198 -10.83 -9.44 6.90
N PHE A 199 -9.97 -8.55 6.36
CA PHE A 199 -9.67 -7.27 7.01
C PHE A 199 -10.90 -6.37 7.13
N LEU A 200 -11.74 -6.32 6.09
CA LEU A 200 -12.97 -5.55 6.12
C LEU A 200 -13.92 -6.06 7.22
N PHE A 201 -14.09 -7.39 7.32
CA PHE A 201 -14.91 -8.01 8.36
C PHE A 201 -14.40 -7.65 9.76
N ILE A 202 -13.09 -7.82 10.02
CA ILE A 202 -12.49 -7.46 11.31
C ILE A 202 -12.67 -5.98 11.60
N GLY A 203 -12.45 -5.11 10.60
CA GLY A 203 -12.60 -3.66 10.74
C GLY A 203 -14.03 -3.25 11.12
N ILE A 204 -15.03 -3.80 10.45
CA ILE A 204 -16.45 -3.55 10.76
C ILE A 204 -16.80 -4.08 12.16
N PHE A 205 -16.37 -5.30 12.49
CA PHE A 205 -16.64 -5.92 13.77
C PHE A 205 -16.05 -5.12 14.94
N LEU A 206 -14.77 -4.77 14.86
CA LEU A 206 -14.13 -3.91 15.87
C LEU A 206 -14.77 -2.52 15.92
N GLY A 207 -15.12 -1.96 14.77
CA GLY A 207 -15.82 -0.67 14.69
C GLY A 207 -17.14 -0.67 15.45
N ILE A 208 -17.94 -1.73 15.31
CA ILE A 208 -19.21 -1.91 16.04
C ILE A 208 -18.96 -2.03 17.55
N ILE A 209 -17.97 -2.85 17.96
CA ILE A 209 -17.63 -3.02 19.38
C ILE A 209 -17.20 -1.68 20.01
N PHE A 210 -16.27 -0.96 19.37
CA PHE A 210 -15.81 0.34 19.87
C PHE A 210 -16.93 1.37 19.91
N LEU A 211 -17.83 1.35 18.92
CA LEU A 211 -18.98 2.24 18.91
C LEU A 211 -19.92 1.93 20.08
N MET A 212 -20.25 0.65 20.33
CA MET A 212 -21.07 0.26 21.48
C MET A 212 -20.42 0.64 22.81
N ALA A 213 -19.11 0.40 22.95
CA ALA A 213 -18.38 0.79 24.15
C ALA A 213 -18.42 2.32 24.37
N THR A 214 -18.23 3.09 23.30
CA THR A 214 -18.30 4.57 23.36
C THR A 214 -19.70 5.03 23.80
N VAL A 215 -20.76 4.46 23.23
CA VAL A 215 -22.14 4.77 23.60
C VAL A 215 -22.40 4.50 25.09
N LEU A 216 -21.95 3.34 25.58
CA LEU A 216 -22.11 2.98 27.01
C LEU A 216 -21.35 3.95 27.92
N ILE A 217 -20.09 4.27 27.58
CA ILE A 217 -19.28 5.19 28.38
C ILE A 217 -19.96 6.57 28.44
N ILE A 218 -20.41 7.09 27.31
CA ILE A 218 -21.09 8.39 27.26
C ILE A 218 -22.41 8.34 28.05
N TYR A 219 -23.20 7.28 27.89
CA TYR A 219 -24.46 7.11 28.60
C TYR A 219 -24.27 7.09 30.12
N TYR A 220 -23.35 6.26 30.64
CA TYR A 220 -23.09 6.21 32.08
C TYR A 220 -22.50 7.52 32.63
N LYS A 221 -21.61 8.15 31.87
CA LYS A 221 -21.05 9.46 32.25
C LYS A 221 -22.16 10.50 32.40
N GLN A 222 -23.10 10.54 31.45
CA GLN A 222 -24.21 11.52 31.52
C GLN A 222 -25.16 11.26 32.68
N ILE A 223 -25.46 9.99 32.98
CA ILE A 223 -26.30 9.68 34.15
C ILE A 223 -25.60 10.16 35.43
N SER A 224 -24.29 9.84 35.57
CA SER A 224 -23.52 10.26 36.75
C SER A 224 -23.45 11.79 36.88
N GLU A 225 -23.08 12.49 35.81
CA GLU A 225 -23.03 13.97 35.82
C GLU A 225 -24.42 14.58 36.06
N GLY A 226 -25.48 13.97 35.53
CA GLY A 226 -26.84 14.43 35.76
C GLY A 226 -27.30 14.35 37.20
N TYR A 227 -26.86 13.35 37.95
CA TYR A 227 -27.14 13.29 39.40
C TYR A 227 -26.34 14.35 40.16
N ASP A 228 -25.06 14.54 39.86
CA ASP A 228 -24.18 15.48 40.53
C ASP A 228 -24.58 16.93 40.27
N ASP A 229 -25.03 17.23 39.03
CA ASP A 229 -25.42 18.58 38.64
C ASP A 229 -26.86 18.97 39.08
N ARG A 230 -27.68 17.98 39.47
CA ARG A 230 -29.07 18.23 39.90
C ARG A 230 -29.15 19.27 41.05
N GLU A 231 -28.28 19.13 42.03
CA GLU A 231 -28.22 20.02 43.18
C GLU A 231 -27.75 21.43 42.77
N ARG A 232 -26.77 21.53 41.89
CA ARG A 232 -26.27 22.79 41.33
C ARG A 232 -27.33 23.52 40.54
N TYR A 233 -28.13 22.81 39.74
CA TYR A 233 -29.24 23.42 38.99
C TYR A 233 -30.40 23.89 39.90
N HIS A 234 -30.66 23.20 40.98
CA HIS A 234 -31.60 23.65 42.01
C HIS A 234 -31.15 24.98 42.67
N ILE A 235 -29.85 25.09 42.96
CA ILE A 235 -29.27 26.32 43.50
C ILE A 235 -29.40 27.47 42.49
N MET A 236 -29.05 27.22 41.20
CA MET A 236 -29.18 28.23 40.13
C MET A 236 -30.61 28.74 39.96
N GLN A 237 -31.61 27.86 40.08
CA GLN A 237 -33.03 28.28 40.05
C GLN A 237 -33.40 29.15 41.26
N LYS A 238 -32.88 28.86 42.46
CA LYS A 238 -33.09 29.66 43.65
C LYS A 238 -32.46 31.04 43.56
N VAL A 239 -31.39 31.20 42.81
CA VAL A 239 -30.70 32.48 42.57
C VAL A 239 -31.35 33.30 41.43
N GLY A 240 -32.41 32.75 40.78
CA GLY A 240 -33.21 33.51 39.82
C GLY A 240 -33.08 33.10 38.36
N MET A 241 -32.33 32.03 38.05
CA MET A 241 -32.30 31.51 36.68
C MET A 241 -33.66 30.87 36.31
N SER A 242 -34.15 31.19 35.12
CA SER A 242 -35.35 30.58 34.59
C SER A 242 -35.10 29.11 34.21
N LYS A 243 -36.15 28.28 34.25
CA LYS A 243 -36.07 26.87 33.78
C LYS A 243 -35.55 26.74 32.35
N LYS A 244 -35.79 27.75 31.52
CA LYS A 244 -35.32 27.78 30.11
C LYS A 244 -33.81 27.97 30.04
N GLU A 245 -33.25 28.87 30.82
CA GLU A 245 -31.80 29.15 30.87
C GLU A 245 -31.03 27.96 31.44
N VAL A 246 -31.54 27.33 32.51
CA VAL A 246 -30.96 26.10 33.07
C VAL A 246 -30.93 25.00 32.01
N ARG A 247 -32.04 24.75 31.29
CA ARG A 247 -32.12 23.73 30.24
C ARG A 247 -31.16 24.03 29.07
N GLN A 248 -30.99 25.30 28.72
CA GLN A 248 -30.05 25.72 27.67
C GLN A 248 -28.59 25.50 28.08
N SER A 249 -28.26 25.79 29.35
CA SER A 249 -26.92 25.54 29.90
C SER A 249 -26.58 24.07 29.89
N ILE A 250 -27.49 23.19 30.36
CA ILE A 250 -27.34 21.74 30.32
C ILE A 250 -27.10 21.27 28.89
N ARG A 251 -27.93 21.70 27.94
CA ARG A 251 -27.83 21.29 26.55
C ARG A 251 -26.49 21.69 25.93
N SER A 252 -25.99 22.89 26.24
CA SER A 252 -24.69 23.36 25.75
C SER A 252 -23.52 22.53 26.31
N GLN A 253 -23.57 22.22 27.60
CA GLN A 253 -22.54 21.38 28.26
C GLN A 253 -22.52 19.96 27.70
N VAL A 254 -23.68 19.32 27.59
CA VAL A 254 -23.81 17.97 27.02
C VAL A 254 -23.31 17.96 25.58
N LEU A 255 -23.63 18.96 24.76
CA LEU A 255 -23.19 19.07 23.39
C LEU A 255 -21.66 19.14 23.31
N LEU A 256 -21.03 19.96 24.16
CA LEU A 256 -19.57 20.10 24.19
C LEU A 256 -18.90 18.79 24.57
N VAL A 257 -19.37 18.11 25.63
CA VAL A 257 -18.81 16.84 26.11
C VAL A 257 -18.97 15.73 25.06
N PHE A 258 -20.06 15.75 24.28
CA PHE A 258 -20.31 14.78 23.23
C PHE A 258 -19.39 14.98 22.01
N PHE A 259 -19.30 16.19 21.51
CA PHE A 259 -18.64 16.44 20.23
C PHE A 259 -17.13 16.67 20.36
N LEU A 260 -16.63 17.01 21.56
CA LEU A 260 -15.19 17.21 21.77
C LEU A 260 -14.35 15.96 21.42
N PRO A 261 -14.71 14.73 21.86
CA PRO A 261 -13.96 13.53 21.47
C PRO A 261 -13.97 13.28 19.95
N LEU A 262 -15.09 13.55 19.29
CA LEU A 262 -15.19 13.40 17.83
C LEU A 262 -14.28 14.39 17.09
N ILE A 263 -14.25 15.65 17.53
CA ILE A 263 -13.35 16.66 16.96
C ILE A 263 -11.89 16.24 17.15
N MET A 264 -11.52 15.78 18.35
CA MET A 264 -10.17 15.30 18.62
C MET A 264 -9.81 14.09 17.77
N ALA A 265 -10.74 13.16 17.56
CA ALA A 265 -10.53 12.00 16.69
C ALA A 265 -10.26 12.42 15.24
N VAL A 266 -11.00 13.41 14.70
CA VAL A 266 -10.78 13.94 13.36
C VAL A 266 -9.40 14.62 13.25
N ILE A 267 -9.00 15.39 14.25
CA ILE A 267 -7.68 16.02 14.31
C ILE A 267 -6.57 14.95 14.30
N HIS A 268 -6.67 13.94 15.16
CA HIS A 268 -5.69 12.83 15.19
C HIS A 268 -5.64 12.10 13.86
N LEU A 269 -6.79 11.83 13.24
CA LEU A 269 -6.86 11.18 11.93
C LEU A 269 -6.19 12.02 10.84
N ALA A 270 -6.35 13.35 10.86
CA ALA A 270 -5.71 14.26 9.92
C ALA A 270 -4.17 14.21 10.05
N PHE A 271 -3.63 14.17 11.27
CA PHE A 271 -2.19 14.00 11.50
C PHE A 271 -1.70 12.60 11.09
N ALA A 272 -2.47 11.57 11.41
CA ALA A 272 -2.14 10.17 11.09
C ALA A 272 -2.27 9.86 9.59
N PHE A 273 -3.03 10.64 8.82
CA PHE A 273 -3.36 10.37 7.42
C PHE A 273 -2.13 10.06 6.56
N LYS A 274 -1.05 10.84 6.72
CA LYS A 274 0.21 10.64 5.98
C LYS A 274 0.89 9.32 6.33
N ILE A 275 0.82 8.89 7.58
CA ILE A 275 1.41 7.61 8.02
C ILE A 275 0.58 6.45 7.49
N ILE A 276 -0.74 6.56 7.59
CA ILE A 276 -1.68 5.53 7.12
C ILE A 276 -1.54 5.33 5.60
N THR A 277 -1.47 6.42 4.82
CA THR A 277 -1.27 6.31 3.36
C THR A 277 0.04 5.62 2.98
N ARG A 278 1.10 5.80 3.77
CA ARG A 278 2.37 5.08 3.58
C ARG A 278 2.24 3.58 3.90
N LEU A 279 1.53 3.24 4.97
CA LEU A 279 1.26 1.83 5.31
C LEU A 279 0.41 1.15 4.23
N LEU A 280 -0.61 1.84 3.72
CA LEU A 280 -1.46 1.32 2.64
C LEU A 280 -0.67 1.13 1.32
N SER A 281 0.34 1.96 1.06
CA SER A 281 1.19 1.79 -0.12
C SER A 281 2.02 0.50 -0.09
N VAL A 282 2.37 0.00 1.10
CA VAL A 282 3.02 -1.32 1.27
C VAL A 282 2.09 -2.46 0.85
N LEU A 283 0.77 -2.28 1.03
CA LEU A 283 -0.27 -3.20 0.58
C LEU A 283 -0.71 -2.93 -0.87
N ASN A 284 0.07 -2.18 -1.63
CA ASN A 284 -0.23 -1.77 -3.01
C ASN A 284 -1.52 -0.92 -3.18
N LEU A 285 -2.01 -0.33 -2.11
CA LEU A 285 -3.16 0.58 -2.11
C LEU A 285 -2.68 2.02 -2.27
N THR A 286 -2.42 2.43 -3.51
CA THR A 286 -1.73 3.70 -3.84
C THR A 286 -2.67 4.84 -4.21
N ASN A 287 -3.97 4.60 -4.34
CA ASN A 287 -4.94 5.63 -4.70
C ASN A 287 -5.31 6.51 -3.50
N ILE A 288 -4.49 7.54 -3.24
CA ILE A 288 -4.66 8.46 -2.12
C ILE A 288 -5.98 9.22 -2.19
N SER A 289 -6.44 9.60 -3.39
CA SER A 289 -7.70 10.34 -3.57
C SER A 289 -8.91 9.49 -3.16
N LEU A 290 -8.91 8.22 -3.58
CA LEU A 290 -9.95 7.27 -3.20
C LEU A 290 -9.95 7.02 -1.69
N PHE A 291 -8.77 6.83 -1.09
CA PHE A 291 -8.64 6.65 0.36
C PHE A 291 -9.15 7.87 1.13
N PHE A 292 -8.81 9.09 0.69
CA PHE A 292 -9.32 10.33 1.29
C PHE A 292 -10.85 10.39 1.26
N MET A 293 -11.46 10.08 0.11
CA MET A 293 -12.92 10.08 -0.05
C MET A 293 -13.60 9.08 0.91
N TYR A 294 -13.07 7.86 1.04
CA TYR A 294 -13.60 6.88 1.99
C TYR A 294 -13.38 7.31 3.45
N THR A 295 -12.25 7.93 3.76
CA THR A 295 -11.97 8.46 5.10
C THR A 295 -12.99 9.54 5.49
N VAL A 296 -13.24 10.50 4.61
CA VAL A 296 -14.26 11.54 4.83
C VAL A 296 -15.66 10.93 4.96
N GLY A 297 -16.01 9.98 4.10
CA GLY A 297 -17.28 9.25 4.16
C GLY A 297 -17.46 8.52 5.50
N THR A 298 -16.43 7.85 5.99
CA THR A 298 -16.46 7.16 7.29
C THR A 298 -16.65 8.14 8.43
N VAL A 299 -15.92 9.26 8.44
CA VAL A 299 -16.08 10.32 9.45
C VAL A 299 -17.51 10.87 9.43
N ALA A 300 -18.09 11.09 8.25
CA ALA A 300 -19.47 11.56 8.12
C ALA A 300 -20.49 10.55 8.70
N VAL A 301 -20.32 9.26 8.41
CA VAL A 301 -21.17 8.20 8.98
C VAL A 301 -21.07 8.19 10.52
N PHE A 302 -19.86 8.25 11.08
CA PHE A 302 -19.67 8.33 12.53
C PHE A 302 -20.30 9.59 13.11
N ALA A 303 -20.16 10.74 12.47
CA ALA A 303 -20.79 11.99 12.92
C ALA A 303 -22.34 11.87 12.97
N VAL A 304 -22.95 11.26 11.95
CA VAL A 304 -24.40 11.01 11.94
C VAL A 304 -24.81 10.09 13.10
N ILE A 305 -24.09 9.01 13.33
CA ILE A 305 -24.36 8.09 14.45
C ILE A 305 -24.25 8.86 15.79
N TYR A 306 -23.23 9.69 15.97
CA TYR A 306 -23.05 10.51 17.15
C TYR A 306 -24.22 11.49 17.36
N VAL A 307 -24.69 12.13 16.30
CA VAL A 307 -25.88 13.03 16.38
C VAL A 307 -27.13 12.27 16.79
N ILE A 308 -27.33 11.05 16.27
CA ILE A 308 -28.47 10.19 16.64
C ILE A 308 -28.38 9.84 18.14
N ILE A 309 -27.24 9.37 18.61
CA ILE A 309 -27.02 9.02 20.02
C ILE A 309 -27.25 10.22 20.92
N TYR A 310 -26.68 11.38 20.58
CA TYR A 310 -26.89 12.65 21.27
C TYR A 310 -28.38 13.00 21.36
N SER A 311 -29.12 12.88 20.26
CA SER A 311 -30.54 13.20 20.21
C SER A 311 -31.37 12.27 21.11
N ILE A 312 -31.09 10.97 21.11
CA ILE A 312 -31.76 9.99 21.98
C ILE A 312 -31.44 10.28 23.44
N THR A 313 -30.20 10.56 23.77
CA THR A 313 -29.78 10.84 25.15
C THR A 313 -30.37 12.16 25.65
N CYS A 314 -30.41 13.18 24.81
CA CYS A 314 -31.02 14.46 25.15
C CYS A 314 -32.54 14.32 25.39
N LEU A 315 -33.25 13.49 24.63
CA LEU A 315 -34.68 13.19 24.84
C LEU A 315 -34.90 12.45 26.16
N LEU A 316 -34.08 11.48 26.51
CA LEU A 316 -34.16 10.78 27.79
C LEU A 316 -33.92 11.70 28.98
N TYR A 317 -33.02 12.70 28.84
CA TYR A 317 -32.67 13.64 29.89
C TYR A 317 -33.73 14.71 30.10
N THR A 318 -34.52 15.07 29.06
CA THR A 318 -35.57 16.08 29.11
C THR A 318 -36.95 15.53 29.39
N SER A 319 -37.11 14.20 29.39
CA SER A 319 -38.36 13.54 29.69
C SER A 319 -38.62 13.57 31.21
N PRO A 320 -39.76 14.11 31.69
CA PRO A 320 -40.06 14.11 33.10
C PRO A 320 -40.13 12.67 33.62
N SER A 321 -39.41 12.40 34.72
CA SER A 321 -39.49 11.10 35.38
C SER A 321 -40.94 10.82 35.79
N PRO A 322 -41.47 9.61 35.56
CA PRO A 322 -42.81 9.24 36.07
C PRO A 322 -42.98 9.32 37.60
N ARG A 323 -41.90 9.60 38.34
CA ARG A 323 -41.85 9.75 39.79
C ARG A 323 -41.78 11.16 40.31
N ASP A 324 -41.86 12.20 39.48
CA ASP A 324 -41.97 13.56 39.97
C ASP A 324 -43.43 13.78 40.39
N PRO A 325 -43.75 13.99 41.70
CA PRO A 325 -45.09 14.32 42.12
C PRO A 325 -45.47 15.67 41.54
N LYS A 326 -46.72 15.76 41.03
CA LYS A 326 -47.32 16.98 40.50
C LYS A 326 -47.40 18.06 41.57
#